data_1d21231936c34ceb477688ef184cc246
#
_entry.id   1d21231936c34ceb477688ef184cc246
#
_cell.length_a   1.000
_cell.length_b   1.000
_cell.length_c   1.000
_cell.angle_alpha   90.00
_cell.angle_beta   90.00
_cell.angle_gamma   90.00
#
_symmetry.space_group_name_H-M   'P 1'
#
loop_
_entity.id
_entity.type
_entity.pdbx_description
1 polymer ?
#
loop_
_entity_poly.entity_id
_entity_poly.type
_entity_poly.pdbx_seq_one_letter_code
_entity_poly.pdbx_strand_id
1 'polypeptide(L)'
;MARIRRDAPEAQVMGVLYERRPPKTLPERMTIWRRKMTRLVYWRYLLHRVFGMVNGKMTALLDAVIRFIHAAPKWPNGKPGYALDDLAATCKAGETELFITHDIHSEDALAFVRRLNPDLGLVFGTRILKPALFQIPKRGSINIHKRKVPDYRGGGAVGLWELLDDRKEIGITVHRVEEKVDVGAVIRSASIPIEPLDVLESLALKADVVGADLIVAAIRDFANETVAETPQAGAGKTFRSPAAEDLLQMKKKLAARRINGSNPFRRPAWKLLVKSLLYAVPVALRNRRHRRQGDYPVMILYHHLVSDRPHYFGNSTAYFLAQVNYLLRHYRVVSLSEAVELVRKGGVKMPTVAITFDDGYADNFVNLRAITEETGVPIGYFILTEHISTGHEFVHDQLRHEHGFLPNTWEQVEFLQRCGYEIGSHTRSHADCGSTDEEFLRHEIVGSGEDIRRKLGPTENFSFPFGQPEHISAPAVQIACASYKNVFSAYRGGNLHTDARRILKRENFSHTLWELELQLQSVLTPEAVKEGPHLKVRIDDRP
;
A
#
# COMPACT_ATOMS: atom_id res chain seq x y z
N MET A 1 -15.68 5.99 -4.73
CA MET A 1 -17.02 5.59 -4.28
C MET A 1 -17.03 5.11 -2.82
N ALA A 2 -16.33 4.02 -2.46
CA ALA A 2 -16.30 3.52 -1.08
C ALA A 2 -15.88 4.62 -0.06
N ARG A 3 -14.88 5.42 -0.37
CA ARG A 3 -14.43 6.54 0.46
C ARG A 3 -15.49 7.64 0.60
N ILE A 4 -16.16 8.02 -0.47
CA ILE A 4 -17.23 9.03 -0.40
C ILE A 4 -18.32 8.55 0.57
N ARG A 5 -18.75 7.30 0.45
CA ARG A 5 -19.77 6.74 1.34
C ARG A 5 -19.35 6.67 2.80
N ARG A 6 -18.07 6.32 3.06
CA ARG A 6 -17.54 6.20 4.40
C ARG A 6 -17.25 7.57 5.03
N ASP A 7 -16.61 8.46 4.24
CA ASP A 7 -16.00 9.69 4.75
C ASP A 7 -16.81 10.95 4.42
N ALA A 8 -17.88 10.88 3.62
CA ALA A 8 -18.83 11.95 3.35
C ALA A 8 -20.27 11.39 3.31
N PRO A 9 -20.81 10.92 4.46
CA PRO A 9 -22.11 10.28 4.52
C PRO A 9 -23.28 11.21 4.15
N GLU A 10 -23.07 12.52 4.15
CA GLU A 10 -24.00 13.55 3.68
C GLU A 10 -24.17 13.54 2.14
N ALA A 11 -23.30 12.84 1.41
CA ALA A 11 -23.35 12.78 -0.04
C ALA A 11 -23.72 11.38 -0.55
N GLN A 12 -24.67 11.31 -1.46
CA GLN A 12 -25.06 10.07 -2.14
C GLN A 12 -24.48 10.01 -3.56
N VAL A 13 -23.82 8.91 -3.90
CA VAL A 13 -23.35 8.66 -5.26
C VAL A 13 -24.51 8.06 -6.08
N MET A 14 -25.18 8.90 -6.86
CA MET A 14 -26.37 8.54 -7.63
C MET A 14 -26.06 7.62 -8.81
N GLY A 15 -24.97 7.90 -9.54
CA GLY A 15 -24.60 7.14 -10.72
C GLY A 15 -23.17 7.32 -11.14
N VAL A 16 -22.69 6.37 -11.93
CA VAL A 16 -21.36 6.38 -12.56
C VAL A 16 -21.52 6.28 -14.06
N LEU A 17 -21.01 7.28 -14.78
CA LEU A 17 -20.87 7.26 -16.23
C LEU A 17 -19.44 6.83 -16.56
N TYR A 18 -19.28 5.65 -17.16
CA TYR A 18 -17.97 5.08 -17.50
C TYR A 18 -17.78 4.93 -19.02
N GLU A 19 -16.71 5.54 -19.54
CA GLU A 19 -16.36 5.43 -20.96
C GLU A 19 -15.39 4.26 -21.20
N ARG A 20 -15.90 3.20 -21.83
CA ARG A 20 -15.09 2.07 -22.29
C ARG A 20 -14.58 2.32 -23.71
N ARG A 21 -13.38 2.86 -23.85
CA ARG A 21 -12.79 3.05 -25.17
C ARG A 21 -12.48 1.72 -25.84
N PRO A 22 -12.86 1.52 -27.10
CA PRO A 22 -12.46 0.34 -27.83
C PRO A 22 -10.93 0.30 -27.98
N PRO A 23 -10.31 -0.88 -27.95
CA PRO A 23 -8.88 -1.00 -28.21
C PRO A 23 -8.57 -0.47 -29.61
N LYS A 24 -7.48 0.30 -29.73
CA LYS A 24 -7.03 0.82 -31.03
C LYS A 24 -6.86 -0.32 -32.03
N THR A 25 -7.39 -0.16 -33.21
CA THR A 25 -7.28 -1.13 -34.32
C THR A 25 -5.83 -1.30 -34.76
N LEU A 26 -5.53 -2.41 -35.42
CA LEU A 26 -4.19 -2.69 -35.95
C LEU A 26 -3.64 -1.58 -36.87
N PRO A 27 -4.43 -1.03 -37.83
CA PRO A 27 -4.02 0.10 -38.66
C PRO A 27 -3.68 1.36 -37.87
N GLU A 28 -4.50 1.71 -36.85
CA GLU A 28 -4.23 2.86 -35.98
C GLU A 28 -2.94 2.69 -35.17
N ARG A 29 -2.71 1.47 -34.67
CA ARG A 29 -1.46 1.14 -33.97
C ARG A 29 -0.27 1.25 -34.89
N MET A 30 -0.37 0.76 -36.15
CA MET A 30 0.68 0.84 -37.17
C MET A 30 0.95 2.29 -37.58
N THR A 31 -0.07 3.13 -37.74
CA THR A 31 0.09 4.55 -38.06
C THR A 31 0.83 5.31 -36.96
N ILE A 32 0.45 5.08 -35.72
CA ILE A 32 1.14 5.66 -34.54
C ILE A 32 2.58 5.15 -34.50
N TRP A 33 2.79 3.85 -34.73
CA TRP A 33 4.10 3.22 -34.73
C TRP A 33 5.00 3.78 -35.84
N ARG A 34 4.51 3.89 -37.09
CA ARG A 34 5.25 4.49 -38.20
C ARG A 34 5.70 5.92 -37.90
N ARG A 35 4.81 6.77 -37.34
CA ARG A 35 5.17 8.14 -36.93
C ARG A 35 6.27 8.20 -35.89
N LYS A 36 6.34 7.21 -35.01
CA LYS A 36 7.35 7.14 -33.93
C LYS A 36 8.68 6.57 -34.44
N MET A 37 8.64 5.62 -35.38
CA MET A 37 9.80 4.91 -35.91
C MET A 37 10.78 5.78 -36.73
N THR A 38 10.34 6.92 -37.24
CA THR A 38 11.19 7.86 -37.96
C THR A 38 12.22 8.60 -37.12
N ARG A 39 12.14 8.48 -35.80
CA ARG A 39 13.03 9.19 -34.85
C ARG A 39 14.01 8.22 -34.20
N LEU A 40 15.33 8.48 -34.33
CA LEU A 40 16.40 7.69 -33.69
C LEU A 40 16.22 7.53 -32.18
N VAL A 41 15.74 8.58 -31.52
CA VAL A 41 15.47 8.61 -30.07
C VAL A 41 14.40 7.60 -29.67
N TYR A 42 13.40 7.38 -30.54
CA TYR A 42 12.36 6.38 -30.27
C TYR A 42 12.94 4.95 -30.25
N TRP A 43 13.91 4.64 -31.12
CA TRP A 43 14.62 3.36 -31.11
C TRP A 43 15.41 3.16 -29.82
N ARG A 44 16.10 4.18 -29.33
CA ARG A 44 16.79 4.12 -28.02
C ARG A 44 15.79 3.88 -26.88
N TYR A 45 14.66 4.56 -26.88
CA TYR A 45 13.59 4.33 -25.93
C TYR A 45 13.02 2.91 -26.02
N LEU A 46 12.80 2.41 -27.25
CA LEU A 46 12.30 1.04 -27.48
C LEU A 46 13.29 -0.01 -26.99
N LEU A 47 14.58 0.15 -27.28
CA LEU A 47 15.64 -0.74 -26.79
C LEU A 47 15.64 -0.80 -25.25
N HIS A 48 15.54 0.33 -24.58
CA HIS A 48 15.42 0.36 -23.13
C HIS A 48 14.16 -0.35 -22.60
N ARG A 49 13.03 -0.23 -23.31
CA ARG A 49 11.80 -0.98 -22.97
C ARG A 49 11.98 -2.49 -23.16
N VAL A 50 12.54 -2.89 -24.29
CA VAL A 50 12.79 -4.31 -24.60
C VAL A 50 13.75 -4.90 -23.57
N PHE A 51 14.84 -4.21 -23.25
CA PHE A 51 15.80 -4.64 -22.21
C PHE A 51 15.14 -4.78 -20.84
N GLY A 52 14.31 -3.82 -20.45
CA GLY A 52 13.52 -3.90 -19.22
C GLY A 52 12.53 -5.07 -19.21
N MET A 53 11.85 -5.33 -20.34
CA MET A 53 10.96 -6.49 -20.47
C MET A 53 11.72 -7.83 -20.43
N VAL A 54 12.88 -7.92 -21.07
CA VAL A 54 13.72 -9.13 -21.06
C VAL A 54 14.20 -9.42 -19.64
N ASN A 55 14.70 -8.40 -18.92
CA ASN A 55 15.10 -8.54 -17.52
C ASN A 55 13.92 -8.95 -16.64
N GLY A 56 12.74 -8.34 -16.81
CA GLY A 56 11.54 -8.72 -16.07
C GLY A 56 11.08 -10.15 -16.34
N LYS A 57 11.12 -10.59 -17.62
CA LYS A 57 10.80 -11.97 -17.99
C LYS A 57 11.83 -12.96 -17.45
N MET A 58 13.11 -12.61 -17.46
CA MET A 58 14.18 -13.45 -16.92
C MET A 58 14.04 -13.61 -15.40
N THR A 59 13.73 -12.54 -14.69
CA THR A 59 13.45 -12.59 -13.25
C THR A 59 12.24 -13.47 -12.94
N ALA A 60 11.16 -13.32 -13.71
CA ALA A 60 9.95 -14.13 -13.58
C ALA A 60 10.20 -15.61 -13.93
N LEU A 61 11.04 -15.90 -14.92
CA LEU A 61 11.44 -17.28 -15.27
C LEU A 61 12.26 -17.90 -14.13
N LEU A 62 13.23 -17.17 -13.58
CA LEU A 62 14.02 -17.65 -12.45
C LEU A 62 13.15 -17.92 -11.22
N ASP A 63 12.20 -17.02 -10.92
CA ASP A 63 11.22 -17.25 -9.85
C ASP A 63 10.39 -18.52 -10.11
N ALA A 64 9.87 -18.69 -11.32
CA ALA A 64 9.11 -19.87 -11.71
C ALA A 64 9.93 -21.17 -11.56
N VAL A 65 11.21 -21.15 -11.94
CA VAL A 65 12.14 -22.30 -11.80
C VAL A 65 12.38 -22.60 -10.32
N ILE A 66 12.65 -21.59 -9.49
CA ILE A 66 12.87 -21.77 -8.05
C ILE A 66 11.62 -22.32 -7.38
N ARG A 67 10.46 -21.74 -7.65
CA ARG A 67 9.16 -22.22 -7.13
C ARG A 67 8.86 -23.65 -7.57
N PHE A 68 9.24 -24.03 -8.79
CA PHE A 68 9.12 -25.41 -9.29
C PHE A 68 10.07 -26.37 -8.53
N ILE A 69 11.35 -25.99 -8.39
CA ILE A 69 12.36 -26.79 -7.66
C ILE A 69 11.96 -26.99 -6.20
N HIS A 70 11.44 -25.94 -5.55
CA HIS A 70 10.95 -25.99 -4.17
C HIS A 70 9.58 -26.66 -4.02
N ALA A 71 8.97 -27.13 -5.12
CA ALA A 71 7.58 -27.60 -5.13
C ALA A 71 6.61 -26.63 -4.45
N ALA A 72 6.85 -25.33 -4.58
CA ALA A 72 6.05 -24.29 -3.98
C ALA A 72 4.58 -24.39 -4.46
N PRO A 73 3.62 -24.21 -3.57
CA PRO A 73 2.22 -24.32 -3.93
C PRO A 73 1.79 -23.20 -4.90
N LYS A 74 0.77 -23.49 -5.70
CA LYS A 74 0.17 -22.53 -6.63
C LYS A 74 -1.13 -21.99 -6.04
N TRP A 75 -1.30 -20.67 -6.04
CA TRP A 75 -2.56 -20.02 -5.72
C TRP A 75 -3.36 -19.81 -7.01
N PRO A 76 -4.57 -20.39 -7.15
CA PRO A 76 -5.29 -20.36 -8.43
C PRO A 76 -5.94 -19.02 -8.79
N ASN A 77 -6.17 -18.12 -7.84
CA ASN A 77 -7.06 -16.95 -8.01
C ASN A 77 -6.37 -15.58 -7.90
N GLY A 78 -5.06 -15.51 -7.89
CA GLY A 78 -4.33 -14.25 -7.75
C GLY A 78 -4.40 -13.37 -9.00
N LYS A 79 -5.40 -12.52 -9.13
CA LYS A 79 -5.38 -11.40 -10.08
C LYS A 79 -5.23 -10.10 -9.30
N PRO A 80 -4.08 -9.42 -9.40
CA PRO A 80 -4.01 -8.03 -8.95
C PRO A 80 -4.70 -7.13 -9.98
N GLY A 81 -5.54 -6.21 -9.52
CA GLY A 81 -6.09 -5.13 -10.32
C GLY A 81 -7.62 -5.07 -10.29
N TYR A 82 -8.14 -3.86 -10.20
CA TYR A 82 -9.57 -3.58 -10.34
C TYR A 82 -10.01 -3.88 -11.77
N ALA A 83 -10.88 -4.87 -11.94
CA ALA A 83 -11.56 -5.13 -13.19
C ALA A 83 -12.84 -4.28 -13.30
N LEU A 84 -13.35 -4.09 -14.52
CA LEU A 84 -14.67 -3.45 -14.73
C LEU A 84 -15.77 -4.17 -13.93
N ASP A 85 -15.61 -5.48 -13.74
CA ASP A 85 -16.52 -6.30 -12.92
C ASP A 85 -16.52 -5.85 -11.45
N ASP A 86 -15.37 -5.39 -10.92
CA ASP A 86 -15.28 -4.85 -9.56
C ASP A 86 -16.00 -3.50 -9.44
N LEU A 87 -15.94 -2.66 -10.47
CA LEU A 87 -16.71 -1.41 -10.54
C LEU A 87 -18.21 -1.70 -10.55
N ALA A 88 -18.66 -2.66 -11.35
CA ALA A 88 -20.06 -3.07 -11.42
C ALA A 88 -20.55 -3.64 -10.09
N ALA A 89 -19.74 -4.51 -9.45
CA ALA A 89 -20.05 -5.05 -8.13
C ALA A 89 -20.13 -3.94 -7.06
N THR A 90 -19.20 -2.98 -7.08
CA THR A 90 -19.18 -1.83 -6.16
C THR A 90 -20.38 -0.92 -6.36
N CYS A 91 -20.79 -0.68 -7.61
CA CYS A 91 -22.00 0.09 -7.91
C CYS A 91 -23.25 -0.63 -7.39
N LYS A 92 -23.37 -1.93 -7.68
CA LYS A 92 -24.48 -2.76 -7.22
C LYS A 92 -24.60 -2.80 -5.69
N ALA A 93 -23.49 -3.04 -4.99
CA ALA A 93 -23.45 -3.07 -3.52
C ALA A 93 -23.85 -1.74 -2.86
N GLY A 94 -23.74 -0.64 -3.60
CA GLY A 94 -24.07 0.69 -3.10
C GLY A 94 -25.26 1.33 -3.75
N GLU A 95 -26.13 0.56 -4.41
CA GLU A 95 -27.34 1.06 -5.09
C GLU A 95 -27.07 2.24 -6.04
N THR A 96 -25.87 2.25 -6.64
CA THR A 96 -25.43 3.29 -7.58
C THR A 96 -25.64 2.79 -8.99
N GLU A 97 -26.28 3.59 -9.83
CA GLU A 97 -26.47 3.25 -11.23
C GLU A 97 -25.16 3.31 -12.01
N LEU A 98 -24.89 2.31 -12.83
CA LEU A 98 -23.71 2.27 -13.70
C LEU A 98 -24.13 2.29 -15.16
N PHE A 99 -23.72 3.31 -15.90
CA PHE A 99 -23.90 3.42 -17.34
C PHE A 99 -22.56 3.33 -18.08
N ILE A 100 -22.39 2.28 -18.87
CA ILE A 100 -21.17 2.05 -19.65
C ILE A 100 -21.42 2.46 -21.10
N THR A 101 -20.60 3.35 -21.64
CA THR A 101 -20.70 3.84 -23.01
C THR A 101 -19.35 3.83 -23.74
N HIS A 102 -19.38 3.93 -25.06
CA HIS A 102 -18.20 4.19 -25.88
C HIS A 102 -18.00 5.68 -26.17
N ASP A 103 -19.04 6.51 -25.96
CA ASP A 103 -18.97 7.96 -26.08
C ASP A 103 -19.78 8.63 -24.97
N ILE A 104 -19.07 9.28 -24.05
CA ILE A 104 -19.69 10.02 -22.94
C ILE A 104 -20.49 11.24 -23.37
N HIS A 105 -20.38 11.64 -24.63
CA HIS A 105 -21.13 12.77 -25.19
C HIS A 105 -22.31 12.31 -26.07
N SER A 106 -22.63 11.02 -26.09
CA SER A 106 -23.83 10.51 -26.79
C SER A 106 -25.11 11.00 -26.08
N GLU A 107 -26.22 11.12 -26.83
CA GLU A 107 -27.49 11.52 -26.24
C GLU A 107 -27.93 10.57 -25.13
N ASP A 108 -27.69 9.27 -25.24
CA ASP A 108 -28.02 8.32 -24.17
C ASP A 108 -27.22 8.59 -22.88
N ALA A 109 -25.93 8.94 -23.01
CA ALA A 109 -25.10 9.30 -21.87
C ALA A 109 -25.56 10.63 -21.23
N LEU A 110 -25.91 11.61 -22.04
CA LEU A 110 -26.46 12.89 -21.57
C LEU A 110 -27.82 12.68 -20.90
N ALA A 111 -28.71 11.89 -21.51
CA ALA A 111 -30.01 11.54 -20.96
C ALA A 111 -29.90 10.82 -19.61
N PHE A 112 -28.93 9.88 -19.50
CA PHE A 112 -28.63 9.21 -18.24
C PHE A 112 -28.30 10.21 -17.12
N VAL A 113 -27.38 11.16 -17.38
CA VAL A 113 -26.97 12.15 -16.36
C VAL A 113 -28.13 13.13 -16.05
N ARG A 114 -28.89 13.58 -17.05
CA ARG A 114 -30.07 14.43 -16.84
C ARG A 114 -31.14 13.73 -15.97
N ARG A 115 -31.37 12.43 -16.22
CA ARG A 115 -32.35 11.64 -15.43
C ARG A 115 -31.95 11.52 -13.97
N LEU A 116 -30.66 11.39 -13.67
CA LEU A 116 -30.15 11.35 -12.30
C LEU A 116 -30.30 12.69 -11.58
N ASN A 117 -30.40 13.81 -12.32
CA ASN A 117 -30.55 15.15 -11.77
C ASN A 117 -29.55 15.48 -10.64
N PRO A 118 -28.24 15.23 -10.82
CA PRO A 118 -27.25 15.33 -9.75
C PRO A 118 -27.01 16.78 -9.33
N ASP A 119 -26.66 16.98 -8.06
CA ASP A 119 -26.29 18.30 -7.57
C ASP A 119 -24.85 18.66 -8.00
N LEU A 120 -23.91 17.71 -8.00
CA LEU A 120 -22.51 17.90 -8.32
C LEU A 120 -21.97 16.80 -9.22
N GLY A 121 -21.22 17.16 -10.26
CA GLY A 121 -20.47 16.23 -11.10
C GLY A 121 -19.03 16.06 -10.60
N LEU A 122 -18.57 14.81 -10.48
CA LEU A 122 -17.17 14.49 -10.15
C LEU A 122 -16.47 13.89 -11.36
N VAL A 123 -15.33 14.45 -11.75
CA VAL A 123 -14.58 14.04 -12.94
C VAL A 123 -13.24 13.45 -12.56
N PHE A 124 -12.97 12.23 -13.07
CA PHE A 124 -11.75 11.47 -12.80
C PHE A 124 -11.14 10.97 -14.12
N GLY A 125 -9.99 11.47 -14.53
CA GLY A 125 -9.15 10.88 -15.57
C GLY A 125 -9.82 10.60 -16.91
N THR A 126 -10.78 11.43 -17.34
CA THR A 126 -11.52 11.28 -18.59
C THR A 126 -10.90 12.12 -19.73
N ARG A 127 -11.47 12.06 -20.92
CA ARG A 127 -11.17 12.98 -22.02
C ARG A 127 -11.74 14.37 -21.71
N ILE A 128 -11.40 15.35 -22.55
CA ILE A 128 -11.97 16.71 -22.47
C ILE A 128 -13.50 16.61 -22.57
N LEU A 129 -14.19 17.14 -21.57
CA LEU A 129 -15.64 17.16 -21.52
C LEU A 129 -16.21 18.37 -22.27
N LYS A 130 -17.34 18.16 -22.96
CA LYS A 130 -18.09 19.25 -23.60
C LYS A 130 -19.06 19.89 -22.59
N PRO A 131 -19.39 21.18 -22.76
CA PRO A 131 -20.34 21.89 -21.91
C PRO A 131 -21.68 21.16 -21.71
N ALA A 132 -22.20 20.54 -22.78
CA ALA A 132 -23.44 19.76 -22.74
C ALA A 132 -23.48 18.63 -21.70
N LEU A 133 -22.31 18.15 -21.23
CA LEU A 133 -22.22 17.13 -20.19
C LEU A 133 -21.87 17.74 -18.82
N PHE A 134 -20.78 18.51 -18.72
CA PHE A 134 -20.29 18.96 -17.41
C PHE A 134 -21.17 20.08 -16.77
N GLN A 135 -22.07 20.69 -17.53
CA GLN A 135 -23.03 21.69 -17.03
C GLN A 135 -24.37 21.08 -16.60
N ILE A 136 -24.60 19.76 -16.81
CA ILE A 136 -25.88 19.13 -16.37
C ILE A 136 -26.05 19.18 -14.85
N PRO A 137 -25.02 18.89 -14.01
CA PRO A 137 -25.18 18.97 -12.56
C PRO A 137 -25.52 20.40 -12.11
N LYS A 138 -26.47 20.55 -11.16
CA LYS A 138 -27.01 21.85 -10.71
C LYS A 138 -25.93 22.82 -10.22
N ARG A 139 -24.92 22.29 -9.53
CA ARG A 139 -23.77 23.07 -9.00
C ARG A 139 -22.52 22.91 -9.89
N GLY A 140 -22.71 22.45 -11.14
CA GLY A 140 -21.62 22.20 -12.08
C GLY A 140 -20.78 20.97 -11.73
N SER A 141 -19.61 20.88 -12.37
CA SER A 141 -18.70 19.73 -12.20
C SER A 141 -17.34 20.17 -11.67
N ILE A 142 -16.71 19.30 -10.88
CA ILE A 142 -15.35 19.49 -10.40
C ILE A 142 -14.45 18.36 -10.90
N ASN A 143 -13.19 18.68 -11.16
CA ASN A 143 -12.18 17.72 -11.63
C ASN A 143 -11.04 17.65 -10.62
N ILE A 144 -10.51 16.43 -10.45
CA ILE A 144 -9.24 16.26 -9.78
C ILE A 144 -8.12 16.22 -10.82
N HIS A 145 -7.22 17.20 -10.73
CA HIS A 145 -6.00 17.27 -11.51
C HIS A 145 -4.81 16.94 -10.62
N LYS A 146 -4.09 15.83 -10.92
CA LYS A 146 -2.98 15.37 -10.09
C LYS A 146 -1.70 16.15 -10.39
N ARG A 147 -1.81 17.49 -10.43
CA ARG A 147 -0.75 18.47 -10.59
C ARG A 147 -1.19 19.82 -10.02
N LYS A 148 -0.22 20.69 -9.82
CA LYS A 148 -0.48 22.08 -9.39
C LYS A 148 -0.87 22.94 -10.58
N VAL A 149 -2.10 23.47 -10.57
CA VAL A 149 -2.50 24.49 -11.52
C VAL A 149 -2.25 25.90 -10.93
N PRO A 150 -1.92 26.89 -11.75
CA PRO A 150 -1.80 26.89 -13.22
C PRO A 150 -0.46 26.37 -13.76
N ASP A 151 0.51 26.04 -12.92
CA ASP A 151 1.89 25.72 -13.33
C ASP A 151 1.96 24.52 -14.29
N TYR A 152 1.14 23.48 -14.02
CA TYR A 152 1.16 22.20 -14.75
C TYR A 152 -0.26 21.81 -15.17
N ARG A 153 -0.77 22.34 -16.27
CA ARG A 153 -2.03 21.92 -16.91
C ARG A 153 -1.79 20.81 -17.94
N GLY A 154 -2.81 20.04 -18.27
CA GLY A 154 -2.80 19.10 -19.40
C GLY A 154 -2.23 17.72 -19.07
N GLY A 155 -1.63 17.05 -20.05
CA GLY A 155 -1.33 15.62 -20.02
C GLY A 155 0.06 15.20 -19.55
N GLY A 156 0.21 13.88 -19.31
CA GLY A 156 1.44 13.19 -18.91
C GLY A 156 1.24 12.35 -17.65
N ALA A 157 2.21 11.50 -17.31
CA ALA A 157 2.19 10.77 -16.06
C ALA A 157 2.36 11.73 -14.86
N VAL A 158 1.78 11.39 -13.73
CA VAL A 158 1.92 12.15 -12.48
C VAL A 158 3.40 12.27 -12.09
N GLY A 159 3.84 13.46 -11.74
CA GLY A 159 5.22 13.74 -11.35
C GLY A 159 6.23 13.81 -12.52
N LEU A 160 5.83 13.52 -13.77
CA LEU A 160 6.77 13.50 -14.90
C LEU A 160 7.42 14.84 -15.14
N TRP A 161 6.59 15.89 -15.28
CA TRP A 161 7.07 17.22 -15.64
C TRP A 161 7.75 17.89 -14.45
N GLU A 162 7.20 17.69 -13.26
CA GLU A 162 7.76 18.19 -12.00
C GLU A 162 9.17 17.61 -11.75
N LEU A 163 9.36 16.32 -11.99
CA LEU A 163 10.69 15.68 -11.93
C LEU A 163 11.65 16.17 -13.01
N LEU A 164 11.15 16.41 -14.25
CA LEU A 164 11.97 16.98 -15.32
C LEU A 164 12.40 18.41 -15.03
N ASP A 165 11.54 19.20 -14.39
CA ASP A 165 11.79 20.57 -13.97
C ASP A 165 12.50 20.67 -12.60
N ASP A 166 12.99 19.54 -12.03
CA ASP A 166 13.69 19.46 -10.73
C ASP A 166 12.90 20.04 -9.55
N ARG A 167 11.56 19.93 -9.61
CA ARG A 167 10.69 20.34 -8.50
C ARG A 167 10.88 19.42 -7.30
N LYS A 168 10.62 19.96 -6.11
CA LYS A 168 10.71 19.23 -4.82
C LYS A 168 9.38 18.60 -4.40
N GLU A 169 8.29 18.96 -5.07
CA GLU A 169 6.95 18.49 -4.78
C GLU A 169 6.13 18.33 -6.05
N ILE A 170 5.10 17.47 -5.99
CA ILE A 170 3.99 17.47 -6.94
C ILE A 170 2.79 18.12 -6.29
N GLY A 171 1.98 18.85 -7.06
CA GLY A 171 0.71 19.37 -6.58
C GLY A 171 -0.45 18.45 -6.95
N ILE A 172 -1.54 18.61 -6.24
CA ILE A 172 -2.85 18.03 -6.58
C ILE A 172 -3.88 19.12 -6.41
N THR A 173 -4.77 19.26 -7.38
CA THR A 173 -5.75 20.33 -7.38
C THR A 173 -7.15 19.80 -7.70
N VAL A 174 -8.13 20.15 -6.89
CA VAL A 174 -9.56 20.03 -7.20
C VAL A 174 -10.02 21.39 -7.69
N HIS A 175 -10.54 21.45 -8.92
CA HIS A 175 -10.94 22.70 -9.55
C HIS A 175 -12.26 22.55 -10.31
N ARG A 176 -12.92 23.64 -10.62
CA ARG A 176 -14.10 23.67 -11.50
C ARG A 176 -13.77 23.15 -12.90
N VAL A 177 -14.71 22.43 -13.49
CA VAL A 177 -14.61 22.04 -14.90
C VAL A 177 -15.13 23.19 -15.76
N GLU A 178 -14.29 23.64 -16.69
CA GLU A 178 -14.60 24.67 -17.67
C GLU A 178 -14.29 24.19 -19.09
N GLU A 179 -14.67 24.97 -20.10
CA GLU A 179 -14.47 24.61 -21.51
C GLU A 179 -12.98 24.48 -21.86
N LYS A 180 -12.13 25.34 -21.28
CA LYS A 180 -10.68 25.23 -21.43
C LYS A 180 -10.11 24.26 -20.40
N VAL A 181 -9.09 23.51 -20.82
CA VAL A 181 -8.50 22.45 -20.00
C VAL A 181 -7.82 23.00 -18.76
N ASP A 182 -8.22 22.51 -17.58
CA ASP A 182 -7.64 22.76 -16.27
C ASP A 182 -7.48 24.25 -15.89
N VAL A 183 -8.41 25.13 -16.33
CA VAL A 183 -8.36 26.58 -16.04
C VAL A 183 -9.36 27.04 -14.97
N GLY A 184 -10.32 26.21 -14.60
CA GLY A 184 -11.37 26.57 -13.66
C GLY A 184 -10.86 26.92 -12.26
N ALA A 185 -11.67 27.64 -11.51
CA ALA A 185 -11.34 28.08 -10.15
C ALA A 185 -10.94 26.91 -9.24
N VAL A 186 -9.89 27.10 -8.45
CA VAL A 186 -9.39 26.10 -7.49
C VAL A 186 -10.30 26.08 -6.27
N ILE A 187 -10.73 24.89 -5.88
CA ILE A 187 -11.54 24.63 -4.69
C ILE A 187 -10.65 24.13 -3.55
N ARG A 188 -9.80 23.15 -3.84
CA ARG A 188 -8.83 22.62 -2.87
C ARG A 188 -7.54 22.22 -3.56
N SER A 189 -6.43 22.32 -2.83
CA SER A 189 -5.13 21.86 -3.32
C SER A 189 -4.30 21.27 -2.19
N ALA A 190 -3.38 20.39 -2.54
CA ALA A 190 -2.34 19.85 -1.66
C ALA A 190 -1.05 19.64 -2.43
N SER A 191 0.06 19.54 -1.71
CA SER A 191 1.37 19.16 -2.24
C SER A 191 1.84 17.85 -1.62
N ILE A 192 2.58 17.05 -2.41
CA ILE A 192 3.26 15.84 -1.98
C ILE A 192 4.74 16.04 -2.26
N PRO A 193 5.63 15.89 -1.26
CA PRO A 193 7.07 15.96 -1.49
C PRO A 193 7.54 14.85 -2.43
N ILE A 194 8.53 15.16 -3.27
CA ILE A 194 9.21 14.18 -4.12
C ILE A 194 10.43 13.69 -3.37
N GLU A 195 10.35 12.49 -2.82
CA GLU A 195 11.39 11.88 -2.02
C GLU A 195 12.47 11.17 -2.88
N PRO A 196 13.67 10.89 -2.33
CA PRO A 196 14.78 10.32 -3.10
C PRO A 196 14.51 9.01 -3.81
N LEU A 197 13.68 8.12 -3.24
CA LEU A 197 13.35 6.81 -3.81
C LEU A 197 12.07 6.82 -4.66
N ASP A 198 11.40 7.96 -4.78
CA ASP A 198 10.20 8.08 -5.59
C ASP A 198 10.44 7.73 -7.06
N VAL A 199 9.46 7.05 -7.61
CA VAL A 199 9.29 6.78 -9.04
C VAL A 199 7.92 7.30 -9.49
N LEU A 200 7.65 7.33 -10.79
CA LEU A 200 6.35 7.80 -11.28
C LEU A 200 5.16 6.99 -10.73
N GLU A 201 5.38 5.70 -10.48
CA GLU A 201 4.36 4.80 -9.93
C GLU A 201 4.03 5.15 -8.48
N SER A 202 5.04 5.36 -7.62
CA SER A 202 4.81 5.76 -6.22
C SER A 202 4.15 7.13 -6.12
N LEU A 203 4.60 8.11 -6.93
CA LEU A 203 3.98 9.45 -6.98
C LEU A 203 2.52 9.38 -7.43
N ALA A 204 2.20 8.53 -8.40
CA ALA A 204 0.82 8.35 -8.85
C ALA A 204 -0.07 7.78 -7.74
N LEU A 205 0.39 6.75 -7.02
CA LEU A 205 -0.34 6.15 -5.89
C LEU A 205 -0.57 7.15 -4.75
N LYS A 206 0.46 7.89 -4.35
CA LYS A 206 0.33 8.97 -3.35
C LYS A 206 -0.68 10.02 -3.79
N ALA A 207 -0.62 10.42 -5.06
CA ALA A 207 -1.54 11.40 -5.63
C ALA A 207 -2.99 10.89 -5.69
N ASP A 208 -3.21 9.58 -5.86
CA ASP A 208 -4.54 8.98 -5.81
C ASP A 208 -5.14 9.09 -4.40
N VAL A 209 -4.37 8.76 -3.38
CA VAL A 209 -4.82 8.82 -1.97
C VAL A 209 -5.10 10.27 -1.54
N VAL A 210 -4.13 11.16 -1.72
CA VAL A 210 -4.28 12.56 -1.32
C VAL A 210 -5.38 13.25 -2.14
N GLY A 211 -5.47 12.91 -3.43
CA GLY A 211 -6.54 13.42 -4.28
C GLY A 211 -7.93 12.96 -3.86
N ALA A 212 -8.06 11.72 -3.41
CA ALA A 212 -9.33 11.24 -2.89
C ALA A 212 -9.70 11.93 -1.56
N ASP A 213 -8.72 12.24 -0.69
CA ASP A 213 -8.95 13.08 0.51
C ASP A 213 -9.46 14.47 0.14
N LEU A 214 -8.85 15.10 -0.86
CA LEU A 214 -9.28 16.42 -1.34
C LEU A 214 -10.68 16.41 -1.94
N ILE A 215 -11.04 15.37 -2.71
CA ILE A 215 -12.40 15.24 -3.28
C ILE A 215 -13.43 15.08 -2.16
N VAL A 216 -13.17 14.22 -1.17
CA VAL A 216 -14.08 14.06 -0.01
C VAL A 216 -14.26 15.39 0.73
N ALA A 217 -13.16 16.10 0.98
CA ALA A 217 -13.22 17.42 1.61
C ALA A 217 -14.01 18.44 0.77
N ALA A 218 -13.80 18.46 -0.55
CA ALA A 218 -14.57 19.34 -1.45
C ALA A 218 -16.06 19.00 -1.45
N ILE A 219 -16.44 17.71 -1.45
CA ILE A 219 -17.83 17.28 -1.35
C ILE A 219 -18.48 17.81 -0.06
N ARG A 220 -17.79 17.73 1.07
CA ARG A 220 -18.26 18.28 2.35
C ARG A 220 -18.44 19.79 2.30
N ASP A 221 -17.51 20.51 1.66
CA ASP A 221 -17.66 21.96 1.48
C ASP A 221 -18.92 22.30 0.68
N PHE A 222 -19.21 21.53 -0.38
CA PHE A 222 -20.43 21.68 -1.16
C PHE A 222 -21.68 21.35 -0.34
N ALA A 223 -21.66 20.28 0.44
CA ALA A 223 -22.79 19.88 1.29
C ALA A 223 -23.09 20.92 2.38
N ASN A 224 -22.04 21.50 2.97
CA ASN A 224 -22.15 22.48 4.05
C ASN A 224 -22.24 23.94 3.55
N GLU A 225 -22.26 24.17 2.24
CA GLU A 225 -22.27 25.49 1.62
C GLU A 225 -21.07 26.39 2.00
N THR A 226 -19.94 25.76 2.33
CA THR A 226 -18.68 26.43 2.73
C THR A 226 -17.64 26.44 1.62
N VAL A 227 -18.01 26.08 0.40
CA VAL A 227 -17.08 26.01 -0.73
C VAL A 227 -16.46 27.38 -1.02
N ALA A 228 -15.15 27.45 -1.03
CA ALA A 228 -14.38 28.60 -1.46
C ALA A 228 -13.75 28.33 -2.84
N GLU A 229 -13.91 29.26 -3.76
CA GLU A 229 -13.38 29.18 -5.11
C GLU A 229 -12.36 30.29 -5.33
N THR A 230 -11.12 29.89 -5.66
CA THR A 230 -10.03 30.82 -5.94
C THR A 230 -9.69 30.78 -7.42
N PRO A 231 -9.85 31.92 -8.15
CA PRO A 231 -9.41 31.99 -9.55
C PRO A 231 -7.93 31.69 -9.68
N GLN A 232 -7.57 30.97 -10.76
CA GLN A 232 -6.16 30.68 -11.02
C GLN A 232 -5.43 31.96 -11.45
N ALA A 233 -4.35 32.31 -10.74
CA ALA A 233 -3.51 33.45 -11.05
C ALA A 233 -2.37 33.08 -12.00
N GLY A 234 -2.06 33.96 -12.96
CA GLY A 234 -0.95 33.80 -13.90
C GLY A 234 -1.28 33.00 -15.18
N ALA A 235 -0.38 33.08 -16.16
CA ALA A 235 -0.57 32.48 -17.48
C ALA A 235 -0.59 30.94 -17.43
N GLY A 236 0.19 30.34 -16.55
CA GLY A 236 0.36 28.89 -16.45
C GLY A 236 0.98 28.25 -17.69
N LYS A 237 1.22 26.94 -17.63
CA LYS A 237 1.78 26.17 -18.75
C LYS A 237 0.94 24.91 -18.99
N THR A 238 0.55 24.69 -20.25
CA THR A 238 -0.19 23.49 -20.65
C THR A 238 0.76 22.50 -21.31
N PHE A 239 0.86 21.32 -20.71
CA PHE A 239 1.73 20.25 -21.18
C PHE A 239 0.96 19.29 -22.06
N ARG A 240 1.60 18.88 -23.18
CA ARG A 240 1.12 17.81 -24.06
C ARG A 240 1.52 16.43 -23.50
N SER A 241 1.06 15.39 -24.15
CA SER A 241 1.59 14.04 -23.90
C SER A 241 3.11 13.99 -24.12
N PRO A 242 3.88 13.32 -23.22
CA PRO A 242 5.35 13.31 -23.28
C PRO A 242 5.86 12.70 -24.56
N ALA A 243 6.94 13.26 -25.11
CA ALA A 243 7.70 12.70 -26.20
C ALA A 243 8.67 11.59 -25.72
N ALA A 244 9.29 10.87 -26.65
CA ALA A 244 10.26 9.83 -26.30
C ALA A 244 11.50 10.40 -25.60
N GLU A 245 11.90 11.61 -25.97
CA GLU A 245 12.97 12.39 -25.35
C GLU A 245 12.71 12.63 -23.86
N ASP A 246 11.51 13.13 -23.54
CA ASP A 246 11.08 13.41 -22.16
C ASP A 246 11.16 12.14 -21.31
N LEU A 247 10.67 11.01 -21.86
CA LEU A 247 10.69 9.71 -21.20
C LEU A 247 12.11 9.16 -20.99
N LEU A 248 13.03 9.37 -21.93
CA LEU A 248 14.42 8.97 -21.80
C LEU A 248 15.16 9.82 -20.78
N GLN A 249 14.93 11.13 -20.78
CA GLN A 249 15.51 12.05 -19.79
C GLN A 249 15.02 11.68 -18.39
N MET A 250 13.71 11.39 -18.24
CA MET A 250 13.13 10.93 -16.99
C MET A 250 13.80 9.65 -16.48
N LYS A 251 13.99 8.64 -17.34
CA LYS A 251 14.68 7.41 -16.95
C LYS A 251 16.09 7.65 -16.46
N LYS A 252 16.83 8.57 -17.09
CA LYS A 252 18.19 8.94 -16.64
C LYS A 252 18.15 9.60 -15.26
N LYS A 253 17.22 10.56 -15.05
CA LYS A 253 17.06 11.22 -13.74
C LYS A 253 16.71 10.22 -12.64
N LEU A 254 15.75 9.32 -12.87
CA LEU A 254 15.38 8.28 -11.91
C LEU A 254 16.53 7.30 -11.61
N ALA A 255 17.32 6.94 -12.63
CA ALA A 255 18.51 6.08 -12.43
C ALA A 255 19.55 6.77 -11.56
N ALA A 256 19.83 8.06 -11.80
CA ALA A 256 20.77 8.84 -11.00
C ALA A 256 20.31 8.97 -9.53
N ARG A 257 19.01 9.15 -9.27
CA ARG A 257 18.46 9.21 -7.91
C ARG A 257 18.61 7.89 -7.15
N ARG A 258 18.41 6.74 -7.82
CA ARG A 258 18.52 5.41 -7.20
C ARG A 258 19.93 5.03 -6.75
N ILE A 259 20.98 5.59 -7.37
CA ILE A 259 22.37 5.30 -6.98
C ILE A 259 22.65 5.78 -5.55
N ASN A 260 22.00 6.86 -5.12
CA ASN A 260 22.16 7.43 -3.79
C ASN A 260 21.25 6.82 -2.72
N GLY A 261 20.34 5.92 -3.08
CA GLY A 261 19.35 5.32 -2.19
C GLY A 261 19.37 3.79 -2.12
N SER A 262 20.47 3.13 -2.55
CA SER A 262 20.56 1.67 -2.45
C SER A 262 20.72 1.25 -0.99
N ASN A 263 19.81 0.41 -0.49
CA ASN A 263 19.92 -0.16 0.85
C ASN A 263 21.21 -1.01 0.95
N PRO A 264 22.16 -0.65 1.84
CA PRO A 264 23.44 -1.34 1.98
C PRO A 264 23.32 -2.78 2.47
N PHE A 265 22.15 -3.17 3.03
CA PHE A 265 21.90 -4.50 3.59
C PHE A 265 21.35 -5.50 2.57
N ARG A 266 21.17 -5.08 1.31
CA ARG A 266 20.67 -5.96 0.25
C ARG A 266 21.61 -7.15 0.04
N ARG A 267 21.12 -8.37 0.24
CA ARG A 267 21.90 -9.58 0.00
C ARG A 267 22.21 -9.75 -1.49
N PRO A 268 23.45 -10.11 -1.86
CA PRO A 268 23.80 -10.38 -3.25
C PRO A 268 22.95 -11.52 -3.84
N ALA A 269 22.39 -11.33 -5.03
CA ALA A 269 21.51 -12.29 -5.69
C ALA A 269 22.12 -13.70 -5.83
N TRP A 270 23.44 -13.79 -6.08
CA TRP A 270 24.13 -15.07 -6.19
C TRP A 270 24.14 -15.86 -4.88
N LYS A 271 24.24 -15.18 -3.71
CA LYS A 271 24.13 -15.86 -2.39
C LYS A 271 22.75 -16.41 -2.15
N LEU A 272 21.71 -15.68 -2.58
CA LEU A 272 20.32 -16.14 -2.51
C LEU A 272 20.09 -17.36 -3.43
N LEU A 273 20.66 -17.33 -4.64
CA LEU A 273 20.58 -18.45 -5.59
C LEU A 273 21.26 -19.71 -5.02
N VAL A 274 22.47 -19.59 -4.51
CA VAL A 274 23.20 -20.71 -3.89
C VAL A 274 22.40 -21.31 -2.74
N LYS A 275 21.87 -20.48 -1.83
CA LYS A 275 21.00 -20.96 -0.74
C LYS A 275 19.76 -21.65 -1.28
N SER A 276 19.09 -21.08 -2.27
CA SER A 276 17.91 -21.66 -2.91
C SER A 276 18.18 -23.08 -3.43
N LEU A 277 19.32 -23.29 -4.08
CA LEU A 277 19.70 -24.60 -4.61
C LEU A 277 20.10 -25.59 -3.50
N LEU A 278 20.87 -25.15 -2.51
CA LEU A 278 21.29 -26.01 -1.39
C LEU A 278 20.10 -26.55 -0.59
N TYR A 279 19.07 -25.72 -0.39
CA TYR A 279 17.87 -26.10 0.37
C TYR A 279 16.71 -26.62 -0.50
N ALA A 280 16.94 -26.81 -1.80
CA ALA A 280 15.88 -27.23 -2.75
C ALA A 280 15.18 -28.53 -2.33
N VAL A 281 15.95 -29.59 -2.01
CA VAL A 281 15.40 -30.89 -1.66
C VAL A 281 14.61 -30.85 -0.33
N PRO A 282 15.19 -30.40 0.79
CA PRO A 282 14.44 -30.33 2.05
C PRO A 282 13.19 -29.45 1.97
N VAL A 283 13.26 -28.32 1.29
CA VAL A 283 12.10 -27.43 1.08
C VAL A 283 11.02 -28.13 0.24
N ALA A 284 11.40 -28.78 -0.85
CA ALA A 284 10.46 -29.52 -1.69
C ALA A 284 9.76 -30.67 -0.95
N LEU A 285 10.51 -31.43 -0.14
CA LEU A 285 9.95 -32.51 0.68
C LEU A 285 8.95 -31.97 1.71
N ARG A 286 9.31 -30.88 2.41
CA ARG A 286 8.43 -30.20 3.36
C ARG A 286 7.15 -29.70 2.69
N ASN A 287 7.24 -29.00 1.55
CA ASN A 287 6.09 -28.48 0.83
C ASN A 287 5.19 -29.61 0.31
N ARG A 288 5.77 -30.75 -0.13
CA ARG A 288 5.00 -31.95 -0.50
C ARG A 288 4.29 -32.55 0.71
N ARG A 289 4.94 -32.59 1.90
CA ARG A 289 4.33 -33.03 3.13
C ARG A 289 3.14 -32.16 3.52
N HIS A 290 3.31 -30.83 3.59
CA HIS A 290 2.21 -29.90 3.88
C HIS A 290 1.04 -30.06 2.90
N ARG A 291 1.35 -30.23 1.62
CA ARG A 291 0.32 -30.48 0.59
C ARG A 291 -0.45 -31.78 0.85
N ARG A 292 0.24 -32.87 1.20
CA ARG A 292 -0.39 -34.16 1.49
C ARG A 292 -1.23 -34.10 2.77
N GLN A 293 -0.75 -33.45 3.79
CA GLN A 293 -1.44 -33.31 5.08
C GLN A 293 -2.57 -32.27 5.00
N GLY A 294 -2.53 -31.36 4.02
CA GLY A 294 -3.46 -30.23 3.94
C GLY A 294 -3.35 -29.32 5.15
N ASP A 295 -2.13 -29.13 5.65
CA ASP A 295 -1.83 -28.30 6.81
C ASP A 295 -0.56 -27.49 6.56
N TYR A 296 -0.76 -26.26 6.03
CA TYR A 296 0.31 -25.31 5.79
C TYR A 296 0.48 -24.38 6.99
N PRO A 297 1.71 -23.98 7.32
CA PRO A 297 1.91 -22.94 8.32
C PRO A 297 1.36 -21.61 7.83
N VAL A 298 0.76 -20.85 8.74
CA VAL A 298 0.36 -19.47 8.52
C VAL A 298 1.57 -18.58 8.77
N MET A 299 1.98 -17.81 7.76
CA MET A 299 3.06 -16.84 7.85
C MET A 299 2.51 -15.49 8.26
N ILE A 300 3.12 -14.82 9.23
CA ILE A 300 2.81 -13.45 9.61
C ILE A 300 4.08 -12.64 9.38
N LEU A 301 4.01 -11.71 8.42
CA LEU A 301 5.13 -10.84 8.09
C LEU A 301 5.06 -9.58 8.94
N TYR A 302 6.21 -9.08 9.42
CA TYR A 302 6.28 -7.78 10.06
C TYR A 302 7.18 -6.83 9.28
N HIS A 303 6.73 -5.60 9.17
CA HIS A 303 7.40 -4.45 8.58
C HIS A 303 7.35 -3.30 9.59
N HIS A 304 8.03 -2.18 9.30
CA HIS A 304 7.95 -0.98 10.13
C HIS A 304 7.48 0.21 9.28
N LEU A 305 8.13 0.44 8.15
CA LEU A 305 8.01 1.69 7.43
C LEU A 305 7.92 1.47 5.90
N VAL A 306 6.93 2.10 5.28
CA VAL A 306 6.90 2.34 3.83
C VAL A 306 7.24 3.81 3.61
N SER A 307 8.44 4.08 3.11
CA SER A 307 8.90 5.44 2.86
C SER A 307 9.78 5.51 1.61
N ASP A 308 9.62 6.57 0.83
CA ASP A 308 10.50 6.88 -0.29
C ASP A 308 11.67 7.77 0.12
N ARG A 309 11.82 8.07 1.43
CA ARG A 309 13.06 8.50 2.08
C ARG A 309 13.88 7.26 2.43
N PRO A 310 15.22 7.27 2.21
CA PRO A 310 16.08 6.17 2.67
C PRO A 310 15.96 5.97 4.17
N HIS A 311 15.78 4.73 4.61
CA HIS A 311 15.69 4.36 6.01
C HIS A 311 16.12 2.90 6.21
N TYR A 312 16.71 2.57 7.35
CA TYR A 312 17.22 1.22 7.65
C TYR A 312 16.12 0.16 7.60
N PHE A 313 14.97 0.42 8.21
CA PHE A 313 13.80 -0.47 8.25
C PHE A 313 12.79 -0.19 7.13
N GLY A 314 13.08 0.80 6.27
CA GLY A 314 12.13 1.28 5.27
C GLY A 314 12.13 0.44 3.99
N ASN A 315 10.96 0.30 3.41
CA ASN A 315 10.76 -0.15 2.04
C ASN A 315 10.18 1.00 1.22
N SER A 316 10.68 1.22 0.01
CA SER A 316 10.05 2.21 -0.87
C SER A 316 8.64 1.78 -1.25
N THR A 317 7.76 2.76 -1.48
CA THR A 317 6.36 2.51 -1.91
C THR A 317 6.29 1.59 -3.13
N ALA A 318 7.12 1.81 -4.14
CA ALA A 318 7.16 0.97 -5.33
C ALA A 318 7.61 -0.48 -5.03
N TYR A 319 8.57 -0.66 -4.13
CA TYR A 319 9.03 -1.99 -3.76
C TYR A 319 7.99 -2.72 -2.90
N PHE A 320 7.37 -2.05 -1.93
CA PHE A 320 6.34 -2.67 -1.10
C PHE A 320 5.10 -3.04 -1.93
N LEU A 321 4.69 -2.21 -2.89
CA LEU A 321 3.66 -2.58 -3.87
C LEU A 321 4.04 -3.85 -4.65
N ALA A 322 5.31 -3.97 -5.06
CA ALA A 322 5.78 -5.17 -5.75
C ALA A 322 5.73 -6.42 -4.85
N GLN A 323 6.04 -6.28 -3.55
CA GLN A 323 5.87 -7.36 -2.56
C GLN A 323 4.40 -7.77 -2.42
N VAL A 324 3.51 -6.81 -2.21
CA VAL A 324 2.07 -7.07 -2.07
C VAL A 324 1.51 -7.78 -3.31
N ASN A 325 1.85 -7.29 -4.50
CA ASN A 325 1.45 -7.93 -5.76
C ASN A 325 2.02 -9.35 -5.91
N TYR A 326 3.22 -9.59 -5.40
CA TYR A 326 3.82 -10.94 -5.37
C TYR A 326 3.03 -11.85 -4.42
N LEU A 327 2.73 -11.38 -3.20
CA LEU A 327 1.97 -12.13 -2.21
C LEU A 327 0.58 -12.47 -2.73
N LEU A 328 -0.16 -11.50 -3.25
CA LEU A 328 -1.49 -11.71 -3.82
C LEU A 328 -1.51 -12.73 -4.97
N ARG A 329 -0.41 -12.84 -5.71
CA ARG A 329 -0.28 -13.76 -6.84
C ARG A 329 0.01 -15.20 -6.41
N HIS A 330 0.69 -15.39 -5.29
CA HIS A 330 1.25 -16.68 -4.89
C HIS A 330 0.73 -17.23 -3.56
N TYR A 331 0.09 -16.40 -2.73
CA TYR A 331 -0.35 -16.71 -1.38
C TYR A 331 -1.79 -16.25 -1.14
N ARG A 332 -2.47 -16.88 -0.21
CA ARG A 332 -3.71 -16.35 0.34
C ARG A 332 -3.36 -15.27 1.35
N VAL A 333 -3.58 -14.01 1.02
CA VAL A 333 -3.38 -12.90 1.95
C VAL A 333 -4.65 -12.71 2.75
N VAL A 334 -4.53 -12.68 4.07
CA VAL A 334 -5.65 -12.61 5.02
C VAL A 334 -5.40 -11.52 6.07
N SER A 335 -6.45 -11.13 6.79
CA SER A 335 -6.33 -10.24 7.93
C SER A 335 -5.57 -10.90 9.11
N LEU A 336 -5.09 -10.10 10.06
CA LEU A 336 -4.39 -10.63 11.22
C LEU A 336 -5.30 -11.52 12.07
N SER A 337 -6.54 -11.08 12.30
CA SER A 337 -7.55 -11.85 13.02
C SER A 337 -7.85 -13.18 12.34
N GLU A 338 -8.04 -13.20 11.01
CA GLU A 338 -8.25 -14.43 10.26
C GLU A 338 -7.03 -15.35 10.31
N ALA A 339 -5.80 -14.80 10.23
CA ALA A 339 -4.58 -15.58 10.37
C ALA A 339 -4.50 -16.31 11.72
N VAL A 340 -4.79 -15.60 12.81
CA VAL A 340 -4.82 -16.18 14.17
C VAL A 340 -5.88 -17.27 14.29
N GLU A 341 -7.09 -17.04 13.75
CA GLU A 341 -8.12 -18.07 13.74
C GLU A 341 -7.72 -19.32 12.95
N LEU A 342 -7.06 -19.15 11.81
CA LEU A 342 -6.57 -20.28 11.02
C LEU A 342 -5.50 -21.08 11.77
N VAL A 343 -4.60 -20.40 12.50
CA VAL A 343 -3.64 -21.10 13.39
C VAL A 343 -4.37 -21.87 14.48
N ARG A 344 -5.39 -21.30 15.11
CA ARG A 344 -6.18 -21.97 16.16
C ARG A 344 -6.96 -23.17 15.67
N LYS A 345 -7.56 -23.07 14.47
CA LYS A 345 -8.36 -24.15 13.87
C LYS A 345 -7.48 -25.26 13.28
N GLY A 346 -6.31 -24.91 12.75
CA GLY A 346 -5.46 -25.82 11.99
C GLY A 346 -6.06 -26.24 10.64
N GLY A 347 -5.41 -27.19 9.97
CA GLY A 347 -5.88 -27.73 8.70
C GLY A 347 -5.89 -26.71 7.56
N VAL A 348 -4.93 -25.81 7.53
CA VAL A 348 -4.78 -24.75 6.54
C VAL A 348 -4.42 -25.34 5.18
N LYS A 349 -5.36 -25.34 4.24
CA LYS A 349 -5.23 -26.02 2.94
C LYS A 349 -4.29 -25.34 1.96
N MET A 350 -3.94 -24.07 2.21
CA MET A 350 -3.17 -23.24 1.27
C MET A 350 -2.18 -22.36 2.02
N PRO A 351 -1.03 -22.03 1.39
CA PRO A 351 -0.09 -21.09 1.97
C PRO A 351 -0.75 -19.75 2.22
N THR A 352 -0.78 -19.36 3.47
CA THR A 352 -1.49 -18.19 3.95
C THR A 352 -0.53 -17.21 4.59
N VAL A 353 -0.70 -15.93 4.31
CA VAL A 353 0.14 -14.82 4.80
C VAL A 353 -0.73 -13.72 5.36
N ALA A 354 -0.36 -13.19 6.53
CA ALA A 354 -0.84 -11.90 7.03
C ALA A 354 0.32 -10.90 7.06
N ILE A 355 0.00 -9.62 6.93
CA ILE A 355 0.98 -8.52 6.88
C ILE A 355 0.76 -7.65 8.09
N THR A 356 1.83 -7.36 8.85
CA THR A 356 1.80 -6.46 9.99
C THR A 356 2.85 -5.35 9.86
N PHE A 357 2.58 -4.23 10.52
CA PHE A 357 3.50 -3.11 10.68
C PHE A 357 3.64 -2.76 12.14
N ASP A 358 4.86 -2.42 12.55
CA ASP A 358 5.18 -2.03 13.91
C ASP A 358 5.50 -0.52 13.99
N ASP A 359 5.60 0.03 15.19
CA ASP A 359 5.97 1.37 15.61
C ASP A 359 4.95 2.48 15.32
N GLY A 360 4.26 2.45 14.21
CA GLY A 360 3.27 3.47 13.90
C GLY A 360 3.86 4.73 13.23
N TYR A 361 4.73 4.59 12.24
CA TYR A 361 5.33 5.69 11.49
C TYR A 361 4.32 6.52 10.69
N ALA A 362 4.45 7.83 10.73
CA ALA A 362 3.59 8.77 9.99
C ALA A 362 3.67 8.64 8.47
N ASP A 363 4.84 8.27 7.93
CA ASP A 363 5.02 8.01 6.49
C ASP A 363 4.04 6.93 5.98
N ASN A 364 3.68 5.97 6.82
CA ASN A 364 2.72 4.92 6.48
C ASN A 364 1.31 5.48 6.20
N PHE A 365 0.95 6.62 6.77
CA PHE A 365 -0.37 7.22 6.57
C PHE A 365 -0.67 7.58 5.11
N VAL A 366 0.34 7.92 4.33
CA VAL A 366 0.19 8.15 2.88
C VAL A 366 0.67 6.95 2.08
N ASN A 367 1.88 6.46 2.35
CA ASN A 367 2.56 5.51 1.48
C ASN A 367 1.98 4.10 1.58
N LEU A 368 1.77 3.59 2.80
CA LEU A 368 1.15 2.28 3.02
C LEU A 368 -0.32 2.32 2.64
N ARG A 369 -1.04 3.38 3.02
CA ARG A 369 -2.45 3.57 2.65
C ARG A 369 -2.66 3.58 1.14
N ALA A 370 -1.77 4.20 0.38
CA ALA A 370 -1.83 4.20 -1.08
C ALA A 370 -1.80 2.77 -1.66
N ILE A 371 -1.04 1.87 -1.05
CA ILE A 371 -0.95 0.48 -1.49
C ILE A 371 -2.17 -0.33 -1.03
N THR A 372 -2.63 -0.13 0.21
CA THR A 372 -3.79 -0.87 0.71
C THR A 372 -5.09 -0.46 0.02
N GLU A 373 -5.25 0.82 -0.32
CA GLU A 373 -6.40 1.29 -1.11
C GLU A 373 -6.36 0.77 -2.56
N GLU A 374 -5.17 0.63 -3.17
CA GLU A 374 -5.00 0.07 -4.51
C GLU A 374 -5.24 -1.44 -4.55
N THR A 375 -4.81 -2.17 -3.51
CA THR A 375 -4.74 -3.64 -3.56
C THR A 375 -5.79 -4.34 -2.71
N GLY A 376 -6.40 -3.64 -1.77
CA GLY A 376 -7.35 -4.20 -0.81
C GLY A 376 -6.73 -5.13 0.25
N VAL A 377 -5.39 -5.15 0.41
CA VAL A 377 -4.75 -6.02 1.40
C VAL A 377 -5.02 -5.54 2.83
N PRO A 378 -5.41 -6.45 3.73
CA PRO A 378 -5.59 -6.13 5.14
C PRO A 378 -4.24 -5.98 5.85
N ILE A 379 -4.17 -5.11 6.86
CA ILE A 379 -2.97 -4.81 7.64
C ILE A 379 -3.26 -4.90 9.13
N GLY A 380 -2.40 -5.63 9.87
CA GLY A 380 -2.25 -5.47 11.32
C GLY A 380 -1.27 -4.32 11.59
N TYR A 381 -1.58 -3.43 12.55
CA TYR A 381 -0.81 -2.21 12.76
C TYR A 381 -0.56 -1.97 14.24
N PHE A 382 0.66 -2.26 14.69
CA PHE A 382 1.07 -2.14 16.10
C PHE A 382 1.70 -0.79 16.35
N ILE A 383 1.23 -0.08 17.39
CA ILE A 383 1.57 1.32 17.64
C ILE A 383 2.22 1.54 19.01
N LEU A 384 3.11 2.54 19.08
CA LEU A 384 3.76 3.04 20.31
C LEU A 384 2.95 4.22 20.86
N THR A 385 2.19 3.99 21.91
CA THR A 385 1.16 4.96 22.34
C THR A 385 1.72 6.25 22.93
N GLU A 386 2.89 6.21 23.56
CA GLU A 386 3.56 7.40 24.07
C GLU A 386 4.11 8.27 22.93
N HIS A 387 4.77 7.66 21.94
CA HIS A 387 5.28 8.38 20.77
C HIS A 387 4.15 9.07 19.99
N ILE A 388 3.02 8.38 19.79
CA ILE A 388 1.84 8.97 19.13
C ILE A 388 1.25 10.12 19.95
N SER A 389 1.29 10.03 21.29
CA SER A 389 0.75 11.07 22.16
C SER A 389 1.65 12.29 22.28
N THR A 390 2.96 12.10 22.21
CA THR A 390 3.95 13.17 22.37
C THR A 390 4.44 13.76 21.04
N GLY A 391 4.36 12.99 19.95
CA GLY A 391 4.91 13.36 18.63
C GLY A 391 6.44 13.27 18.55
N HIS A 392 7.11 12.68 19.55
CA HIS A 392 8.56 12.55 19.56
C HIS A 392 9.03 11.48 18.57
N GLU A 393 10.17 11.76 17.90
CA GLU A 393 10.86 10.78 17.04
C GLU A 393 11.23 9.52 17.83
N PHE A 394 11.37 8.41 17.12
CA PHE A 394 11.70 7.12 17.71
C PHE A 394 13.17 7.09 18.19
N VAL A 395 13.41 6.63 19.39
CA VAL A 395 14.76 6.55 19.99
C VAL A 395 15.69 5.66 19.17
N HIS A 396 15.17 4.55 18.64
CA HIS A 396 15.97 3.62 17.84
C HIS A 396 16.41 4.21 16.50
N ASP A 397 15.68 5.19 15.92
CA ASP A 397 16.07 5.93 14.73
C ASP A 397 17.14 6.97 15.06
N GLN A 398 16.96 7.73 16.14
CA GLN A 398 17.95 8.70 16.61
C GLN A 398 19.31 8.04 16.87
N LEU A 399 19.33 6.85 17.49
CA LEU A 399 20.54 6.07 17.70
C LEU A 399 21.23 5.62 16.41
N ARG A 400 20.52 5.60 15.28
CA ARG A 400 21.04 5.31 13.94
C ARG A 400 21.31 6.56 13.11
N HIS A 401 21.17 7.74 13.70
CA HIS A 401 21.28 9.03 12.99
C HIS A 401 20.25 9.19 11.85
N GLU A 402 19.09 8.53 11.98
CA GLU A 402 17.96 8.67 11.09
C GLU A 402 16.97 9.65 11.74
N HIS A 403 16.75 10.81 11.13
CA HIS A 403 15.97 11.91 11.69
C HIS A 403 14.80 12.30 10.80
N GLY A 404 13.77 12.92 11.40
CA GLY A 404 12.59 13.41 10.71
C GLY A 404 11.55 12.32 10.42
N PHE A 405 11.70 11.13 11.02
CA PHE A 405 10.70 10.08 10.98
C PHE A 405 9.82 10.17 12.24
N LEU A 406 8.62 10.69 12.06
CA LEU A 406 7.69 10.97 13.13
C LEU A 406 6.68 9.82 13.32
N PRO A 407 6.10 9.66 14.52
CA PRO A 407 4.96 8.78 14.73
C PRO A 407 3.69 9.35 14.07
N ASN A 408 2.70 8.49 13.82
CA ASN A 408 1.35 8.92 13.49
C ASN A 408 0.77 9.80 14.59
N THR A 409 -0.24 10.60 14.25
CA THR A 409 -1.13 11.19 15.27
C THR A 409 -2.28 10.25 15.58
N TRP A 410 -2.99 10.46 16.72
CA TRP A 410 -4.17 9.67 17.05
C TRP A 410 -5.27 9.76 15.98
N GLU A 411 -5.45 10.94 15.37
CA GLU A 411 -6.41 11.15 14.29
C GLU A 411 -6.06 10.32 13.04
N GLN A 412 -4.76 10.21 12.74
CA GLN A 412 -4.28 9.37 11.64
C GLN A 412 -4.52 7.89 11.94
N VAL A 413 -4.23 7.42 13.17
CA VAL A 413 -4.47 6.03 13.56
C VAL A 413 -5.96 5.69 13.56
N GLU A 414 -6.82 6.59 14.09
CA GLU A 414 -8.28 6.44 14.01
C GLU A 414 -8.76 6.34 12.56
N PHE A 415 -8.20 7.16 11.69
CA PHE A 415 -8.52 7.09 10.27
C PHE A 415 -8.11 5.75 9.65
N LEU A 416 -6.90 5.24 9.96
CA LEU A 416 -6.43 3.94 9.49
C LEU A 416 -7.33 2.81 10.02
N GLN A 417 -7.76 2.86 11.28
CA GLN A 417 -8.72 1.90 11.84
C GLN A 417 -10.03 1.90 11.07
N ARG A 418 -10.57 3.07 10.75
CA ARG A 418 -11.78 3.20 9.90
C ARG A 418 -11.57 2.68 8.49
N CYS A 419 -10.31 2.68 8.00
CA CYS A 419 -9.92 2.05 6.73
C CYS A 419 -9.80 0.52 6.83
N GLY A 420 -10.01 -0.09 8.00
CA GLY A 420 -9.95 -1.53 8.20
C GLY A 420 -8.59 -2.06 8.67
N TYR A 421 -7.69 -1.17 9.13
CA TYR A 421 -6.46 -1.62 9.79
C TYR A 421 -6.78 -2.19 11.18
N GLU A 422 -6.23 -3.35 11.50
CA GLU A 422 -6.35 -3.95 12.82
C GLU A 422 -5.29 -3.38 13.76
N ILE A 423 -5.69 -2.42 14.61
CA ILE A 423 -4.76 -1.74 15.51
C ILE A 423 -4.40 -2.64 16.68
N GLY A 424 -3.10 -2.74 16.98
CA GLY A 424 -2.53 -3.47 18.11
C GLY A 424 -1.57 -2.61 18.91
N SER A 425 -1.24 -3.08 20.12
CA SER A 425 -0.27 -2.43 21.02
C SER A 425 1.15 -2.91 20.75
N HIS A 426 2.13 -1.99 20.82
CA HIS A 426 3.57 -2.27 20.76
C HIS A 426 4.33 -1.67 21.95
N THR A 427 3.73 -1.66 23.15
CA THR A 427 4.11 -0.93 24.35
C THR A 427 3.87 0.60 24.23
N ARG A 428 4.18 1.34 25.29
CA ARG A 428 4.13 2.80 25.26
C ARG A 428 5.31 3.42 24.56
N SER A 429 6.54 3.04 24.99
CA SER A 429 7.79 3.71 24.65
C SER A 429 8.76 2.87 23.80
N HIS A 430 8.34 1.73 23.22
CA HIS A 430 9.21 0.72 22.63
C HIS A 430 10.15 0.08 23.65
N ALA A 431 9.61 -0.22 24.85
CA ALA A 431 10.37 -0.73 25.99
C ALA A 431 10.97 -2.12 25.74
N ASP A 432 12.17 -2.35 26.27
CA ASP A 432 12.75 -3.70 26.35
C ASP A 432 12.01 -4.53 27.41
N CYS A 433 11.22 -5.49 26.95
CA CYS A 433 10.43 -6.40 27.78
C CYS A 433 11.26 -7.56 28.38
N GLY A 434 12.58 -7.56 28.21
CA GLY A 434 13.53 -8.43 28.93
C GLY A 434 13.64 -8.11 30.41
N SER A 435 13.16 -6.95 30.86
CA SER A 435 13.08 -6.55 32.27
C SER A 435 12.32 -7.56 33.13
N THR A 436 12.69 -7.67 34.42
CA THR A 436 11.95 -8.44 35.41
C THR A 436 11.14 -7.54 36.36
N ASP A 437 11.19 -6.22 36.19
CA ASP A 437 10.40 -5.25 36.95
C ASP A 437 8.94 -5.29 36.44
N GLU A 438 8.07 -5.91 37.24
CA GLU A 438 6.66 -6.08 36.89
C GLU A 438 5.89 -4.75 36.85
N GLU A 439 6.23 -3.77 37.65
CA GLU A 439 5.56 -2.46 37.64
C GLU A 439 5.86 -1.74 36.35
N PHE A 440 7.12 -1.71 35.92
CA PHE A 440 7.56 -1.20 34.63
C PHE A 440 6.87 -1.94 33.46
N LEU A 441 6.87 -3.28 33.52
CA LEU A 441 6.25 -4.08 32.44
C LEU A 441 4.73 -3.84 32.35
N ARG A 442 4.02 -3.70 33.49
CA ARG A 442 2.59 -3.37 33.48
C ARG A 442 2.36 -1.96 32.95
N HIS A 443 3.20 -1.00 33.32
CA HIS A 443 3.13 0.35 32.77
C HIS A 443 3.23 0.34 31.24
N GLU A 444 4.16 -0.39 30.69
CA GLU A 444 4.42 -0.47 29.27
C GLU A 444 3.39 -1.32 28.50
N ILE A 445 3.11 -2.53 28.98
CA ILE A 445 2.28 -3.52 28.28
C ILE A 445 0.79 -3.24 28.50
N VAL A 446 0.35 -3.15 29.77
CA VAL A 446 -1.08 -2.94 30.06
C VAL A 446 -1.47 -1.50 29.75
N GLY A 447 -0.62 -0.56 30.15
CA GLY A 447 -0.88 0.87 29.98
C GLY A 447 -1.05 1.26 28.51
N SER A 448 -0.29 0.69 27.59
CA SER A 448 -0.47 0.95 26.15
C SER A 448 -1.82 0.44 25.61
N GLY A 449 -2.30 -0.71 26.12
CA GLY A 449 -3.64 -1.20 25.77
C GLY A 449 -4.76 -0.30 26.31
N GLU A 450 -4.58 0.29 27.49
CA GLU A 450 -5.50 1.26 28.06
C GLU A 450 -5.51 2.58 27.28
N ASP A 451 -4.35 3.03 26.79
CA ASP A 451 -4.24 4.21 25.93
C ASP A 451 -5.01 4.02 24.62
N ILE A 452 -4.85 2.85 23.96
CA ILE A 452 -5.60 2.49 22.75
C ILE A 452 -7.09 2.43 23.06
N ARG A 453 -7.49 1.77 24.15
CA ARG A 453 -8.90 1.63 24.54
C ARG A 453 -9.59 2.98 24.71
N ARG A 454 -8.91 3.96 25.30
CA ARG A 454 -9.46 5.31 25.50
C ARG A 454 -9.67 6.08 24.21
N LYS A 455 -8.85 5.83 23.19
CA LYS A 455 -8.85 6.57 21.92
C LYS A 455 -9.65 5.88 20.82
N LEU A 456 -9.54 4.56 20.71
CA LEU A 456 -9.96 3.78 19.55
C LEU A 456 -10.90 2.62 19.90
N GLY A 457 -11.10 2.34 21.19
CA GLY A 457 -11.76 1.13 21.66
C GLY A 457 -10.75 0.00 21.96
N PRO A 458 -11.23 -1.17 22.44
CA PRO A 458 -10.37 -2.27 22.88
C PRO A 458 -9.59 -2.88 21.72
N THR A 459 -8.35 -3.29 22.00
CA THR A 459 -7.56 -4.13 21.11
C THR A 459 -7.29 -5.50 21.74
N GLU A 460 -7.28 -6.54 20.90
CA GLU A 460 -6.95 -7.90 21.31
C GLU A 460 -5.48 -8.26 21.02
N ASN A 461 -4.74 -7.40 20.31
CA ASN A 461 -3.45 -7.70 19.72
C ASN A 461 -2.31 -6.95 20.41
N PHE A 462 -1.24 -7.66 20.76
CA PHE A 462 -0.01 -7.09 21.32
C PHE A 462 1.22 -7.70 20.64
N SER A 463 2.19 -6.88 20.28
CA SER A 463 3.48 -7.30 19.76
C SER A 463 4.61 -6.80 20.66
N PHE A 464 5.54 -7.69 21.01
CA PHE A 464 6.74 -7.32 21.76
C PHE A 464 7.71 -6.49 20.91
N PRO A 465 8.20 -5.32 21.41
CA PRO A 465 9.33 -4.61 20.82
C PRO A 465 10.57 -5.50 20.74
N PHE A 466 11.41 -5.29 19.70
CA PHE A 466 12.54 -6.16 19.35
C PHE A 466 12.13 -7.62 19.09
N GLY A 467 11.28 -8.19 19.92
CA GLY A 467 10.63 -9.49 19.76
C GLY A 467 11.55 -10.70 19.74
N GLN A 468 12.82 -10.57 20.13
CA GLN A 468 13.80 -11.68 20.25
C GLN A 468 13.84 -12.23 21.70
N PRO A 469 14.34 -13.47 21.92
CA PRO A 469 14.30 -14.12 23.24
C PRO A 469 14.90 -13.31 24.38
N GLU A 470 15.98 -12.60 24.12
CA GLU A 470 16.69 -11.77 25.07
C GLU A 470 15.89 -10.53 25.55
N HIS A 471 14.93 -10.10 24.75
CA HIS A 471 14.08 -8.94 24.99
C HIS A 471 12.68 -9.30 25.48
N ILE A 472 12.45 -10.56 25.90
CA ILE A 472 11.15 -11.02 26.39
C ILE A 472 11.35 -11.86 27.65
N SER A 473 11.01 -11.31 28.81
CA SER A 473 11.09 -12.01 30.10
C SER A 473 9.85 -12.88 30.39
N ALA A 474 9.96 -13.81 31.34
CA ALA A 474 8.82 -14.62 31.76
C ALA A 474 7.68 -13.76 32.36
N PRO A 475 7.95 -12.76 33.23
CA PRO A 475 6.91 -11.83 33.68
C PRO A 475 6.23 -11.07 32.55
N ALA A 476 7.00 -10.59 31.56
CA ALA A 476 6.44 -9.91 30.41
C ALA A 476 5.45 -10.79 29.61
N VAL A 477 5.79 -12.07 29.41
CA VAL A 477 4.89 -13.03 28.76
C VAL A 477 3.60 -13.21 29.57
N GLN A 478 3.71 -13.40 30.89
CA GLN A 478 2.54 -13.57 31.75
C GLN A 478 1.61 -12.34 31.71
N ILE A 479 2.18 -11.14 31.82
CA ILE A 479 1.43 -9.87 31.76
C ILE A 479 0.76 -9.71 30.40
N ALA A 480 1.50 -9.92 29.31
CA ALA A 480 0.96 -9.77 27.96
C ALA A 480 -0.19 -10.76 27.68
N CYS A 481 0.01 -12.05 28.01
CA CYS A 481 -1.01 -13.09 27.84
C CYS A 481 -2.21 -12.91 28.76
N ALA A 482 -2.03 -12.21 29.91
CA ALA A 482 -3.12 -11.83 30.79
C ALA A 482 -3.98 -10.69 30.22
N SER A 483 -3.38 -9.81 29.44
CA SER A 483 -3.99 -8.55 28.98
C SER A 483 -4.50 -8.59 27.56
N TYR A 484 -3.93 -9.46 26.73
CA TYR A 484 -4.24 -9.55 25.29
C TYR A 484 -4.54 -10.99 24.88
N LYS A 485 -5.46 -11.14 23.93
CA LYS A 485 -5.86 -12.43 23.38
C LYS A 485 -4.82 -13.01 22.42
N ASN A 486 -4.11 -12.14 21.70
CA ASN A 486 -3.13 -12.48 20.70
C ASN A 486 -1.82 -11.76 21.00
N VAL A 487 -0.76 -12.53 21.20
CA VAL A 487 0.57 -12.02 21.54
C VAL A 487 1.56 -12.47 20.47
N PHE A 488 2.34 -11.52 19.96
CA PHE A 488 3.26 -11.71 18.85
C PHE A 488 4.70 -11.41 19.25
N SER A 489 5.63 -12.17 18.68
CA SER A 489 7.09 -11.97 18.79
C SER A 489 7.69 -11.69 17.42
N ALA A 490 9.01 -11.50 17.35
CA ALA A 490 9.78 -11.54 16.11
C ALA A 490 10.55 -12.87 15.95
N TYR A 491 10.08 -13.95 16.57
CA TYR A 491 10.60 -15.29 16.29
C TYR A 491 10.21 -15.69 14.89
N ARG A 492 11.21 -16.05 14.12
CA ARG A 492 11.03 -16.37 12.72
C ARG A 492 10.33 -17.71 12.50
N GLY A 493 9.59 -17.79 11.42
CA GLY A 493 8.94 -19.01 10.96
C GLY A 493 7.43 -18.91 10.87
N GLY A 494 6.82 -19.97 10.37
CA GLY A 494 5.37 -20.07 10.26
C GLY A 494 4.73 -20.66 11.52
N ASN A 495 3.43 -20.41 11.68
CA ASN A 495 2.62 -20.89 12.78
C ASN A 495 1.75 -22.06 12.33
N LEU A 496 1.82 -23.17 13.04
CA LEU A 496 0.96 -24.35 12.90
C LEU A 496 -0.06 -24.38 14.06
N HIS A 497 -1.05 -25.24 13.96
CA HIS A 497 -2.05 -25.42 15.04
C HIS A 497 -1.41 -25.71 16.40
N THR A 498 -0.28 -26.42 16.43
CA THR A 498 0.48 -26.66 17.66
C THR A 498 1.02 -25.41 18.33
N ASP A 499 1.12 -24.31 17.59
CA ASP A 499 1.58 -23.00 18.07
C ASP A 499 0.41 -22.11 18.58
N ALA A 500 -0.84 -22.55 18.43
CA ALA A 500 -2.04 -21.75 18.71
C ALA A 500 -2.16 -21.28 20.17
N ARG A 501 -1.49 -21.95 21.09
CA ARG A 501 -1.45 -21.63 22.53
C ARG A 501 -0.13 -20.99 22.97
N ARG A 502 0.67 -20.49 22.01
CA ARG A 502 1.98 -19.89 22.23
C ARG A 502 1.99 -18.46 21.72
N ILE A 503 3.08 -17.74 22.02
CA ILE A 503 3.37 -16.48 21.36
C ILE A 503 3.56 -16.75 19.87
N LEU A 504 2.81 -16.02 19.04
CA LEU A 504 2.82 -16.21 17.61
C LEU A 504 4.11 -15.66 16.98
N LYS A 505 4.66 -16.43 16.06
CA LYS A 505 5.89 -16.10 15.33
C LYS A 505 5.59 -15.16 14.19
N ARG A 506 6.52 -14.25 13.91
CA ARG A 506 6.47 -13.38 12.72
C ARG A 506 7.77 -13.45 11.94
N GLU A 507 7.69 -13.35 10.62
CA GLU A 507 8.86 -13.33 9.74
C GLU A 507 9.20 -11.90 9.35
N ASN A 508 10.50 -11.62 9.26
CA ASN A 508 11.02 -10.29 9.01
C ASN A 508 10.68 -9.79 7.59
N PHE A 509 10.80 -8.48 7.39
CA PHE A 509 10.74 -7.87 6.07
C PHE A 509 11.95 -8.28 5.19
N SER A 510 11.80 -8.07 3.88
CA SER A 510 12.83 -8.40 2.88
C SER A 510 13.14 -7.19 2.00
N HIS A 511 14.35 -7.19 1.42
CA HIS A 511 14.79 -6.12 0.51
C HIS A 511 14.67 -6.51 -0.97
N THR A 512 14.30 -7.75 -1.27
CA THR A 512 14.07 -8.24 -2.63
C THR A 512 12.96 -9.29 -2.64
N LEU A 513 12.22 -9.41 -3.75
CA LEU A 513 11.19 -10.43 -3.91
C LEU A 513 11.75 -11.84 -3.76
N TRP A 514 12.98 -12.05 -4.18
CA TRP A 514 13.65 -13.33 -4.01
C TRP A 514 13.93 -13.65 -2.55
N GLU A 515 14.37 -12.67 -1.79
CA GLU A 515 14.56 -12.82 -0.35
C GLU A 515 13.24 -13.11 0.34
N LEU A 516 12.16 -12.40 -0.03
CA LEU A 516 10.81 -12.64 0.47
C LEU A 516 10.38 -14.09 0.24
N GLU A 517 10.50 -14.60 -0.99
CA GLU A 517 10.14 -15.99 -1.29
C GLU A 517 10.96 -16.99 -0.46
N LEU A 518 12.26 -16.78 -0.34
CA LEU A 518 13.12 -17.65 0.46
C LEU A 518 12.82 -17.60 1.96
N GLN A 519 12.40 -16.46 2.49
CA GLN A 519 11.90 -16.32 3.86
C GLN A 519 10.59 -17.09 4.03
N LEU A 520 9.62 -16.88 3.16
CA LEU A 520 8.33 -17.58 3.18
C LEU A 520 8.48 -19.09 3.03
N GLN A 521 9.51 -19.55 2.31
CA GLN A 521 9.90 -20.95 2.22
C GLN A 521 10.80 -21.39 3.38
N SER A 522 11.04 -20.53 4.39
CA SER A 522 11.93 -20.77 5.53
C SER A 522 13.34 -21.22 5.15
N VAL A 523 13.84 -20.83 3.97
CA VAL A 523 15.20 -21.14 3.50
C VAL A 523 16.24 -20.23 4.17
N LEU A 524 15.86 -19.00 4.47
CA LEU A 524 16.73 -18.01 5.11
C LEU A 524 16.67 -18.07 6.64
N THR A 525 15.71 -18.78 7.19
CA THR A 525 15.55 -18.98 8.61
C THR A 525 16.34 -20.23 9.02
N PRO A 526 17.45 -20.13 9.75
CA PRO A 526 18.02 -21.30 10.41
C PRO A 526 16.94 -21.87 11.33
N GLU A 527 16.80 -23.19 11.34
CA GLU A 527 15.88 -23.88 12.25
C GLU A 527 16.09 -23.37 13.67
N ALA A 528 14.98 -23.08 14.30
CA ALA A 528 14.86 -22.81 15.72
C ALA A 528 15.89 -21.77 16.24
N VAL A 529 15.55 -20.51 16.21
CA VAL A 529 15.93 -19.65 17.33
C VAL A 529 15.51 -20.46 18.56
N LYS A 530 16.48 -20.88 19.39
CA LYS A 530 16.21 -21.67 20.58
C LYS A 530 15.23 -20.85 21.42
N GLU A 531 13.97 -21.24 21.38
CA GLU A 531 12.93 -20.63 22.20
C GLU A 531 13.41 -20.72 23.64
N GLY A 532 13.55 -19.58 24.32
CA GLY A 532 13.86 -19.58 25.74
C GLY A 532 12.78 -20.41 26.48
N PRO A 533 13.11 -21.07 27.60
CA PRO A 533 12.19 -21.95 28.31
C PRO A 533 10.88 -21.24 28.72
N HIS A 534 10.91 -19.94 28.97
CA HIS A 534 9.74 -19.10 29.31
C HIS A 534 8.78 -18.88 28.13
N LEU A 535 9.22 -19.08 26.89
CA LEU A 535 8.38 -18.93 25.68
C LEU A 535 7.64 -20.23 25.32
N LYS A 536 7.93 -21.32 26.01
CA LYS A 536 7.17 -22.56 25.96
C LYS A 536 5.96 -22.55 26.89
N VAL A 537 5.70 -21.44 27.59
CA VAL A 537 4.55 -21.29 28.48
C VAL A 537 3.28 -21.48 27.66
N ARG A 538 2.52 -22.53 27.98
CA ARG A 538 1.15 -22.70 27.51
C ARG A 538 0.33 -21.54 28.11
N ILE A 539 -0.36 -20.83 27.26
CA ILE A 539 -1.47 -19.96 27.70
C ILE A 539 -2.54 -20.95 28.12
N ASP A 540 -2.61 -21.26 29.41
CA ASP A 540 -3.64 -22.16 29.92
C ASP A 540 -5.01 -21.59 29.60
N ASP A 541 -5.92 -22.48 29.19
CA ASP A 541 -7.31 -22.18 28.89
C ASP A 541 -7.89 -21.39 30.07
N ARG A 542 -8.26 -20.14 29.85
CA ARG A 542 -9.09 -19.40 30.79
C ARG A 542 -10.55 -19.69 30.53
N PRO A 543 -11.34 -19.75 31.59
CA PRO A 543 -12.78 -19.92 31.46
C PRO A 543 -13.45 -18.78 30.68
#